data_e9f7379165775461e38621ca1fc9ed58
#
_entry.id   e9f7379165775461e38621ca1fc9ed58
#
_cell.length_a   1.000
_cell.length_b   1.000
_cell.length_c   1.000
_cell.angle_alpha   90.00
_cell.angle_beta   90.00
_cell.angle_gamma   90.00
#
_symmetry.space_group_name_H-M   'P 1'
#
loop_
_entity.id
_entity.type
_entity.pdbx_description
1 polymer ?
#
loop_
_entity_poly.entity_id
_entity_poly.type
_entity_poly.pdbx_seq_one_letter_code
_entity_poly.pdbx_strand_id
1 'polypeptide(L)'
;MLSPVSIRHTILLLLLLSLAVVARAEVSDLNSAINKAGRQRMLSQRMAKAYFQLGLGVDVDRSRKVLDGSVALFDRQLAELKAFAPSQEIRETYQKLERTWQTYRQALTASAPNLADGARILALSDEVLALAQKGTQQLENRSTTSSARLVNLAGRQRMLSQRMAKFYQAAAWKIGVEQAAAEIDRARREFAAGLQELAAAPNNTPALRDDLELVRQQWLFFENALGQLGSTDKRQATVVATTSERILETMENVVGQYEKQTK
;
A
#
# COMPACT_ATOMS: atom_id res chain seq x y z
N MET A 1 -58.04 3.60 -12.94
CA MET A 1 -57.18 2.96 -13.94
C MET A 1 -56.14 3.95 -14.39
N LEU A 2 -54.89 3.77 -13.99
CA LEU A 2 -53.77 4.62 -14.40
C LEU A 2 -53.35 4.25 -15.83
N SER A 3 -53.16 5.23 -16.72
CA SER A 3 -52.82 4.99 -18.12
C SER A 3 -51.44 4.35 -18.28
N PRO A 4 -51.23 3.47 -19.29
CA PRO A 4 -49.93 2.77 -19.49
C PRO A 4 -48.75 3.72 -19.75
N VAL A 5 -49.00 4.98 -20.12
CA VAL A 5 -47.97 6.03 -20.30
C VAL A 5 -47.42 6.49 -18.97
N SER A 6 -48.24 6.60 -17.93
CA SER A 6 -47.87 7.00 -16.57
C SER A 6 -46.93 5.99 -15.92
N ILE A 7 -47.18 4.68 -16.11
CA ILE A 7 -46.36 3.61 -15.54
C ILE A 7 -44.96 3.56 -16.17
N ARG A 8 -44.82 3.83 -17.47
CA ARG A 8 -43.53 3.89 -18.17
C ARG A 8 -42.64 5.02 -17.69
N HIS A 9 -43.22 6.20 -17.41
CA HIS A 9 -42.47 7.34 -16.89
C HIS A 9 -42.03 7.12 -15.43
N THR A 10 -42.85 6.47 -14.62
CA THR A 10 -42.50 6.15 -13.22
C THR A 10 -41.39 5.09 -13.14
N ILE A 11 -41.38 4.08 -14.01
CA ILE A 11 -40.34 3.06 -14.08
C ILE A 11 -39.04 3.67 -14.60
N LEU A 12 -39.05 4.58 -15.58
CA LEU A 12 -37.88 5.27 -16.09
C LEU A 12 -37.24 6.21 -15.05
N LEU A 13 -38.09 6.87 -14.24
CA LEU A 13 -37.63 7.73 -13.15
C LEU A 13 -36.97 6.92 -12.01
N LEU A 14 -37.51 5.74 -11.68
CA LEU A 14 -36.96 4.83 -10.69
C LEU A 14 -35.64 4.17 -11.17
N LEU A 15 -35.51 3.89 -12.45
CA LEU A 15 -34.26 3.38 -13.04
C LEU A 15 -33.15 4.46 -13.08
N LEU A 16 -33.51 5.73 -13.25
CA LEU A 16 -32.55 6.86 -13.20
C LEU A 16 -32.10 7.19 -11.79
N LEU A 17 -32.92 6.95 -10.76
CA LEU A 17 -32.52 7.12 -9.35
C LEU A 17 -31.62 5.99 -8.82
N SER A 18 -31.61 4.82 -9.44
CA SER A 18 -30.76 3.69 -9.03
C SER A 18 -29.32 3.75 -9.56
N LEU A 19 -28.99 4.74 -10.36
CA LEU A 19 -27.66 4.88 -11.00
C LEU A 19 -26.68 5.83 -10.26
N ALA A 20 -26.99 6.30 -9.07
CA ALA A 20 -26.22 7.34 -8.44
C ALA A 20 -25.93 7.15 -6.95
N VAL A 21 -25.48 5.99 -6.52
CA VAL A 21 -24.68 5.91 -5.28
C VAL A 21 -23.58 4.87 -5.45
N VAL A 22 -22.65 5.12 -6.34
CA VAL A 22 -21.29 4.68 -6.08
C VAL A 22 -20.84 5.56 -4.90
N ALA A 23 -20.93 5.02 -3.69
CA ALA A 23 -20.36 5.66 -2.51
C ALA A 23 -18.86 5.83 -2.80
N ARG A 24 -18.49 7.00 -3.33
CA ARG A 24 -17.10 7.44 -3.33
C ARG A 24 -16.75 7.54 -1.86
N ALA A 25 -15.80 6.72 -1.42
CA ALA A 25 -15.15 6.90 -0.14
C ALA A 25 -14.33 8.20 -0.22
N GLU A 26 -15.02 9.32 -0.05
CA GLU A 26 -14.44 10.64 -0.11
C GLU A 26 -13.39 10.79 1.01
N VAL A 27 -12.31 11.52 0.73
CA VAL A 27 -11.36 11.89 1.79
C VAL A 27 -12.07 12.86 2.71
N SER A 28 -12.43 12.40 3.90
CA SER A 28 -13.25 13.17 4.85
C SER A 28 -12.46 14.27 5.57
N ASP A 29 -11.16 14.03 5.77
CA ASP A 29 -10.28 14.91 6.54
C ASP A 29 -8.79 14.66 6.21
N LEU A 30 -7.92 15.48 6.79
CA LEU A 30 -6.47 15.43 6.54
C LEU A 30 -5.83 14.11 6.99
N ASN A 31 -6.29 13.47 8.09
CA ASN A 31 -5.73 12.20 8.55
C ASN A 31 -6.11 11.05 7.61
N SER A 32 -7.34 11.03 7.12
CA SER A 32 -7.77 10.12 6.06
C SER A 32 -6.94 10.31 4.79
N ALA A 33 -6.62 11.56 4.42
CA ALA A 33 -5.72 11.85 3.30
C ALA A 33 -4.31 11.28 3.54
N ILE A 34 -3.73 11.50 4.72
CA ILE A 34 -2.41 10.99 5.11
C ILE A 34 -2.39 9.45 5.08
N ASN A 35 -3.43 8.80 5.61
CA ASN A 35 -3.56 7.34 5.57
C ASN A 35 -3.61 6.81 4.13
N LYS A 36 -4.46 7.39 3.27
CA LYS A 36 -4.57 6.99 1.86
C LYS A 36 -3.27 7.25 1.09
N ALA A 37 -2.60 8.39 1.32
CA ALA A 37 -1.30 8.71 0.75
C ALA A 37 -0.21 7.72 1.20
N GLY A 38 -0.20 7.39 2.50
CA GLY A 38 0.65 6.34 3.05
C GLY A 38 0.40 4.96 2.41
N ARG A 39 -0.86 4.67 2.10
CA ARG A 39 -1.24 3.43 1.41
C ARG A 39 -0.72 3.39 -0.04
N GLN A 40 -0.65 4.52 -0.75
CA GLN A 40 -0.02 4.56 -2.08
C GLN A 40 1.45 4.10 -2.04
N ARG A 41 2.21 4.50 -0.99
CA ARG A 41 3.59 4.02 -0.77
C ARG A 41 3.63 2.49 -0.65
N MET A 42 2.78 1.92 0.19
CA MET A 42 2.69 0.48 0.42
C MET A 42 2.29 -0.26 -0.85
N LEU A 43 1.26 0.21 -1.55
CA LEU A 43 0.74 -0.41 -2.77
C LEU A 43 1.81 -0.46 -3.88
N SER A 44 2.64 0.58 -4.04
CA SER A 44 3.72 0.58 -5.03
C SER A 44 4.69 -0.58 -4.82
N GLN A 45 5.01 -0.90 -3.57
CA GLN A 45 5.93 -1.99 -3.21
C GLN A 45 5.23 -3.36 -3.27
N ARG A 46 3.97 -3.42 -2.85
CA ARG A 46 3.16 -4.65 -2.85
C ARG A 46 2.91 -5.18 -4.25
N MET A 47 2.64 -4.29 -5.22
CA MET A 47 2.45 -4.67 -6.62
C MET A 47 3.72 -5.26 -7.24
N ALA A 48 4.89 -4.63 -7.06
CA ALA A 48 6.15 -5.18 -7.53
C ALA A 48 6.47 -6.54 -6.86
N LYS A 49 6.25 -6.66 -5.54
CA LYS A 49 6.37 -7.93 -4.83
C LYS A 49 5.50 -9.01 -5.48
N ALA A 50 4.23 -8.74 -5.72
CA ALA A 50 3.30 -9.69 -6.34
C ALA A 50 3.70 -10.06 -7.78
N TYR A 51 4.21 -9.09 -8.56
CA TYR A 51 4.75 -9.33 -9.90
C TYR A 51 5.92 -10.32 -9.85
N PHE A 52 6.88 -10.13 -8.93
CA PHE A 52 8.03 -11.04 -8.78
C PHE A 52 7.60 -12.42 -8.27
N GLN A 53 6.63 -12.51 -7.37
CA GLN A 53 6.05 -13.78 -6.92
C GLN A 53 5.42 -14.57 -8.07
N LEU A 54 4.68 -13.89 -8.95
CA LEU A 54 4.10 -14.49 -10.15
C LEU A 54 5.17 -15.04 -11.08
N GLY A 55 6.25 -14.29 -11.31
CA GLY A 55 7.39 -14.73 -12.12
C GLY A 55 8.13 -15.94 -11.53
N LEU A 56 8.21 -16.00 -10.21
CA LEU A 56 8.77 -17.14 -9.47
C LEU A 56 7.83 -18.37 -9.40
N GLY A 57 6.55 -18.19 -9.70
CA GLY A 57 5.52 -19.20 -9.47
C GLY A 57 5.26 -19.46 -7.97
N VAL A 58 5.32 -18.39 -7.14
CA VAL A 58 5.05 -18.42 -5.70
C VAL A 58 3.59 -18.01 -5.47
N ASP A 59 2.79 -18.93 -4.92
CA ASP A 59 1.37 -18.72 -4.56
C ASP A 59 0.61 -17.92 -5.65
N VAL A 60 0.61 -18.46 -6.88
CA VAL A 60 0.23 -17.76 -8.10
C VAL A 60 -1.16 -17.15 -8.02
N ASP A 61 -2.15 -17.90 -7.52
CA ASP A 61 -3.54 -17.42 -7.45
C ASP A 61 -3.69 -16.25 -6.46
N ARG A 62 -3.05 -16.35 -5.29
CA ARG A 62 -3.05 -15.29 -4.30
C ARG A 62 -2.26 -14.08 -4.81
N SER A 63 -1.09 -14.31 -5.40
CA SER A 63 -0.26 -13.23 -5.96
C SER A 63 -0.97 -12.45 -7.06
N ARG A 64 -1.76 -13.14 -7.91
CA ARG A 64 -2.60 -12.50 -8.92
C ARG A 64 -3.67 -11.62 -8.27
N LYS A 65 -4.41 -12.15 -7.31
CA LYS A 65 -5.43 -11.39 -6.58
C LYS A 65 -4.84 -10.16 -5.86
N VAL A 66 -3.64 -10.32 -5.27
CA VAL A 66 -2.92 -9.23 -4.61
C VAL A 66 -2.52 -8.14 -5.62
N LEU A 67 -2.00 -8.51 -6.79
CA LEU A 67 -1.63 -7.56 -7.83
C LEU A 67 -2.86 -6.79 -8.33
N ASP A 68 -3.90 -7.50 -8.78
CA ASP A 68 -5.09 -6.91 -9.37
C ASP A 68 -5.84 -6.01 -8.38
N GLY A 69 -6.01 -6.49 -7.13
CA GLY A 69 -6.64 -5.71 -6.07
C GLY A 69 -5.83 -4.47 -5.66
N SER A 70 -4.49 -4.57 -5.69
CA SER A 70 -3.61 -3.44 -5.38
C SER A 70 -3.65 -2.38 -6.49
N VAL A 71 -3.68 -2.77 -7.76
CA VAL A 71 -3.85 -1.87 -8.91
C VAL A 71 -5.17 -1.11 -8.81
N ALA A 72 -6.28 -1.82 -8.61
CA ALA A 72 -7.60 -1.20 -8.49
C ALA A 72 -7.71 -0.24 -7.29
N LEU A 73 -7.10 -0.60 -6.16
CA LEU A 73 -7.09 0.24 -4.96
C LEU A 73 -6.23 1.48 -5.16
N PHE A 74 -5.07 1.35 -5.84
CA PHE A 74 -4.20 2.48 -6.14
C PHE A 74 -4.92 3.50 -7.02
N ASP A 75 -5.55 3.06 -8.13
CA ASP A 75 -6.31 3.91 -9.04
C ASP A 75 -7.39 4.71 -8.29
N ARG A 76 -8.22 4.03 -7.49
CA ARG A 76 -9.30 4.66 -6.74
C ARG A 76 -8.77 5.71 -5.77
N GLN A 77 -7.80 5.35 -4.94
CA GLN A 77 -7.29 6.27 -3.92
C GLN A 77 -6.47 7.43 -4.50
N LEU A 78 -5.78 7.24 -5.62
CA LEU A 78 -5.11 8.34 -6.32
C LEU A 78 -6.13 9.37 -6.82
N ALA A 79 -7.26 8.94 -7.37
CA ALA A 79 -8.33 9.84 -7.79
C ALA A 79 -8.92 10.64 -6.60
N GLU A 80 -9.13 9.97 -5.45
CA GLU A 80 -9.59 10.59 -4.21
C GLU A 80 -8.59 11.64 -3.67
N LEU A 81 -7.29 11.30 -3.65
CA LEU A 81 -6.23 12.21 -3.21
C LEU A 81 -6.07 13.43 -4.12
N LYS A 82 -6.21 13.24 -5.43
CA LYS A 82 -6.20 14.35 -6.40
C LYS A 82 -7.38 15.31 -6.19
N ALA A 83 -8.56 14.77 -5.92
CA ALA A 83 -9.76 15.56 -5.65
C ALA A 83 -9.64 16.34 -4.34
N PHE A 84 -9.05 15.76 -3.31
CA PHE A 84 -8.83 16.39 -2.01
C PHE A 84 -7.72 17.44 -2.04
N ALA A 85 -6.65 17.29 -2.82
CA ALA A 85 -5.38 18.03 -2.78
C ALA A 85 -5.52 19.50 -2.37
N PRO A 86 -5.16 19.88 -1.12
CA PRO A 86 -5.54 21.17 -0.51
C PRO A 86 -4.67 22.35 -0.97
N SER A 87 -3.64 22.12 -1.77
CA SER A 87 -2.77 23.17 -2.30
C SER A 87 -2.30 22.86 -3.73
N GLN A 88 -1.85 23.91 -4.44
CA GLN A 88 -1.32 23.78 -5.79
C GLN A 88 -0.10 22.85 -5.82
N GLU A 89 0.81 22.98 -4.86
CA GLU A 89 2.01 22.14 -4.75
C GLU A 89 1.66 20.66 -4.61
N ILE A 90 0.65 20.32 -3.80
CA ILE A 90 0.18 18.93 -3.60
C ILE A 90 -0.49 18.43 -4.88
N ARG A 91 -1.30 19.26 -5.56
CA ARG A 91 -1.90 18.89 -6.85
C ARG A 91 -0.86 18.54 -7.89
N GLU A 92 0.21 19.32 -8.00
CA GLU A 92 1.34 19.05 -8.93
C GLU A 92 2.06 17.75 -8.61
N THR A 93 2.26 17.47 -7.31
CA THR A 93 2.84 16.20 -6.86
C THR A 93 1.98 15.02 -7.28
N TYR A 94 0.66 15.06 -7.07
CA TYR A 94 -0.23 13.97 -7.48
C TYR A 94 -0.42 13.86 -8.99
N GLN A 95 -0.36 14.95 -9.75
CA GLN A 95 -0.32 14.91 -11.21
C GLN A 95 0.95 14.21 -11.72
N LYS A 96 2.11 14.46 -11.10
CA LYS A 96 3.35 13.77 -11.42
C LYS A 96 3.27 12.29 -11.06
N LEU A 97 2.74 11.98 -9.86
CA LEU A 97 2.51 10.61 -9.43
C LEU A 97 1.61 9.85 -10.40
N GLU A 98 0.55 10.47 -10.89
CA GLU A 98 -0.36 9.85 -11.87
C GLU A 98 0.34 9.48 -13.18
N ARG A 99 1.17 10.38 -13.73
CA ARG A 99 1.95 10.08 -14.96
C ARG A 99 2.90 8.92 -14.76
N THR A 100 3.66 8.91 -13.67
CA THR A 100 4.57 7.80 -13.34
C THR A 100 3.80 6.51 -13.06
N TRP A 101 2.67 6.61 -12.39
CA TRP A 101 1.77 5.49 -12.13
C TRP A 101 1.23 4.84 -13.41
N GLN A 102 0.82 5.62 -14.39
CA GLN A 102 0.34 5.08 -15.68
C GLN A 102 1.41 4.23 -16.35
N THR A 103 2.67 4.67 -16.35
CA THR A 103 3.80 3.89 -16.87
C THR A 103 4.03 2.61 -16.07
N TYR A 104 3.99 2.70 -14.75
CA TYR A 104 4.17 1.55 -13.87
C TYR A 104 3.03 0.54 -14.01
N ARG A 105 1.79 1.01 -14.01
CA ARG A 105 0.60 0.17 -14.23
C ARG A 105 0.68 -0.59 -15.54
N GLN A 106 1.03 0.09 -16.63
CA GLN A 106 1.22 -0.55 -17.94
C GLN A 106 2.28 -1.65 -17.86
N ALA A 107 3.44 -1.38 -17.24
CA ALA A 107 4.50 -2.36 -17.09
C ALA A 107 4.07 -3.59 -16.28
N LEU A 108 3.22 -3.40 -15.25
CA LEU A 108 2.70 -4.48 -14.41
C LEU A 108 1.67 -5.38 -15.11
N THR A 109 0.91 -4.83 -16.08
CA THR A 109 -0.32 -5.47 -16.58
C THR A 109 -0.32 -5.79 -18.09
N ALA A 110 0.66 -5.28 -18.85
CA ALA A 110 0.68 -5.45 -20.31
C ALA A 110 1.01 -6.89 -20.76
N SER A 111 1.75 -7.63 -19.97
CA SER A 111 2.15 -9.01 -20.25
C SER A 111 2.26 -9.85 -18.98
N ALA A 112 2.39 -11.16 -19.15
CA ALA A 112 2.77 -12.02 -18.02
C ALA A 112 4.15 -11.62 -17.49
N PRO A 113 4.41 -11.74 -16.18
CA PRO A 113 5.70 -11.43 -15.58
C PRO A 113 6.85 -12.15 -16.28
N ASN A 114 7.88 -11.39 -16.63
CA ASN A 114 9.07 -11.88 -17.31
C ASN A 114 10.34 -11.18 -16.78
N LEU A 115 11.50 -11.82 -16.94
CA LEU A 115 12.77 -11.30 -16.44
C LEU A 115 13.21 -10.00 -17.12
N ALA A 116 12.88 -9.83 -18.41
CA ALA A 116 13.31 -8.64 -19.16
C ALA A 116 12.67 -7.35 -18.59
N ASP A 117 11.44 -7.41 -18.12
CA ASP A 117 10.74 -6.29 -17.48
C ASP A 117 11.10 -6.11 -15.99
N GLY A 118 11.72 -7.10 -15.36
CA GLY A 118 11.93 -7.14 -13.93
C GLY A 118 12.70 -5.93 -13.37
N ALA A 119 13.80 -5.54 -14.00
CA ALA A 119 14.57 -4.36 -13.59
C ALA A 119 13.77 -3.06 -13.73
N ARG A 120 12.96 -2.95 -14.81
CA ARG A 120 12.07 -1.81 -15.04
C ARG A 120 10.97 -1.74 -13.96
N ILE A 121 10.35 -2.88 -13.62
CA ILE A 121 9.35 -2.96 -12.53
C ILE A 121 9.96 -2.53 -11.20
N LEU A 122 11.18 -2.98 -10.90
CA LEU A 122 11.89 -2.60 -9.68
C LEU A 122 12.09 -1.08 -9.61
N ALA A 123 12.62 -0.46 -10.67
CA ALA A 123 12.85 0.98 -10.75
C ALA A 123 11.55 1.80 -10.65
N LEU A 124 10.54 1.47 -11.45
CA LEU A 124 9.25 2.17 -11.45
C LEU A 124 8.54 2.09 -10.08
N SER A 125 8.66 0.96 -9.37
CA SER A 125 8.11 0.83 -8.02
C SER A 125 8.72 1.83 -7.04
N ASP A 126 10.01 2.15 -7.19
CA ASP A 126 10.72 3.11 -6.34
C ASP A 126 10.45 4.56 -6.76
N GLU A 127 10.27 4.85 -8.05
CA GLU A 127 9.84 6.17 -8.52
C GLU A 127 8.45 6.53 -8.01
N VAL A 128 7.49 5.59 -8.10
CA VAL A 128 6.13 5.76 -7.56
C VAL A 128 6.18 5.93 -6.04
N LEU A 129 7.01 5.15 -5.33
CA LEU A 129 7.21 5.30 -3.89
C LEU A 129 7.72 6.69 -3.53
N ALA A 130 8.72 7.21 -4.25
CA ALA A 130 9.29 8.52 -3.97
C ALA A 130 8.26 9.65 -4.09
N LEU A 131 7.43 9.61 -5.13
CA LEU A 131 6.37 10.60 -5.34
C LEU A 131 5.23 10.46 -4.32
N ALA A 132 4.83 9.22 -3.99
CA ALA A 132 3.85 8.96 -2.93
C ALA A 132 4.36 9.42 -1.56
N GLN A 133 5.66 9.22 -1.26
CA GLN A 133 6.30 9.72 -0.04
C GLN A 133 6.27 11.24 0.02
N LYS A 134 6.59 11.92 -1.09
CA LYS A 134 6.53 13.38 -1.16
C LYS A 134 5.11 13.88 -0.87
N GLY A 135 4.09 13.31 -1.52
CA GLY A 135 2.70 13.68 -1.30
C GLY A 135 2.23 13.44 0.13
N THR A 136 2.64 12.31 0.75
CA THR A 136 2.34 12.01 2.16
C THR A 136 2.95 13.04 3.09
N GLN A 137 4.23 13.39 2.88
CA GLN A 137 4.95 14.37 3.71
C GLN A 137 4.34 15.78 3.58
N GLN A 138 3.95 16.18 2.38
CA GLN A 138 3.29 17.46 2.15
C GLN A 138 1.93 17.54 2.87
N LEU A 139 1.17 16.45 2.93
CA LEU A 139 -0.08 16.38 3.70
C LEU A 139 0.19 16.42 5.20
N GLU A 140 1.15 15.63 5.71
CA GLU A 140 1.53 15.62 7.12
C GLU A 140 1.97 17.01 7.61
N ASN A 141 2.80 17.72 6.83
CA ASN A 141 3.27 19.06 7.16
C ASN A 141 2.12 20.11 7.27
N ARG A 142 0.94 19.79 6.80
CA ARG A 142 -0.27 20.64 6.98
C ARG A 142 -1.04 20.31 8.25
N SER A 143 -0.70 19.23 8.92
CA SER A 143 -1.32 18.84 10.20
C SER A 143 -0.52 19.38 11.36
N THR A 144 -1.23 19.84 12.39
CA THR A 144 -0.66 20.27 13.68
C THR A 144 -0.83 19.21 14.77
N THR A 145 -1.39 18.04 14.43
CA THR A 145 -1.74 17.00 15.42
C THR A 145 -0.67 15.93 15.52
N SER A 146 -0.42 15.44 16.74
CA SER A 146 0.48 14.29 16.99
C SER A 146 -0.01 13.00 16.35
N SER A 147 -1.32 12.83 16.21
CA SER A 147 -1.93 11.65 15.58
C SER A 147 -1.63 11.55 14.08
N ALA A 148 -1.58 12.66 13.34
CA ALA A 148 -1.16 12.66 11.94
C ALA A 148 0.24 12.03 11.76
N ARG A 149 1.16 12.36 12.67
CA ARG A 149 2.50 11.76 12.70
C ARG A 149 2.46 10.26 12.98
N LEU A 150 1.63 9.80 13.94
CA LEU A 150 1.48 8.37 14.22
C LEU A 150 0.81 7.60 13.07
N VAL A 151 -0.19 8.18 12.42
CA VAL A 151 -0.81 7.64 11.19
C VAL A 151 0.26 7.47 10.09
N ASN A 152 1.09 8.49 9.86
CA ASN A 152 2.16 8.41 8.86
C ASN A 152 3.23 7.38 9.25
N LEU A 153 3.67 7.35 10.51
CA LEU A 153 4.68 6.41 11.00
C LEU A 153 4.18 4.96 10.90
N ALA A 154 2.97 4.67 11.35
CA ALA A 154 2.36 3.35 11.22
C ALA A 154 2.12 2.97 9.75
N GLY A 155 1.71 3.93 8.91
CA GLY A 155 1.62 3.76 7.46
C GLY A 155 2.96 3.42 6.82
N ARG A 156 4.07 3.95 7.35
CA ARG A 156 5.43 3.62 6.89
C ARG A 156 5.80 2.17 7.20
N GLN A 157 5.36 1.60 8.33
CA GLN A 157 5.60 0.19 8.65
C GLN A 157 4.95 -0.75 7.62
N ARG A 158 3.71 -0.43 7.17
CA ARG A 158 3.06 -1.18 6.08
C ARG A 158 3.93 -1.20 4.83
N MET A 159 4.46 -0.04 4.43
CA MET A 159 5.33 0.07 3.25
C MET A 159 6.63 -0.70 3.42
N LEU A 160 7.30 -0.59 4.57
CA LEU A 160 8.59 -1.22 4.82
C LEU A 160 8.50 -2.75 4.79
N SER A 161 7.43 -3.35 5.34
CA SER A 161 7.22 -4.79 5.26
C SER A 161 7.10 -5.29 3.81
N GLN A 162 6.38 -4.54 2.96
CA GLN A 162 6.23 -4.87 1.55
C GLN A 162 7.52 -4.62 0.76
N ARG A 163 8.29 -3.57 1.11
CA ARG A 163 9.57 -3.27 0.48
C ARG A 163 10.60 -4.37 0.72
N MET A 164 10.74 -4.85 1.95
CA MET A 164 11.65 -5.96 2.26
C MET A 164 11.28 -7.22 1.49
N ALA A 165 10.00 -7.58 1.50
CA ALA A 165 9.51 -8.73 0.74
C ALA A 165 9.69 -8.55 -0.77
N LYS A 166 9.49 -7.34 -1.32
CA LYS A 166 9.75 -7.02 -2.73
C LYS A 166 11.18 -7.34 -3.13
N PHE A 167 12.16 -6.84 -2.38
CA PHE A 167 13.57 -7.06 -2.69
C PHE A 167 13.98 -8.52 -2.52
N TYR A 168 13.41 -9.22 -1.52
CA TYR A 168 13.62 -10.65 -1.37
C TYR A 168 13.13 -11.44 -2.60
N GLN A 169 11.90 -11.18 -3.05
CA GLN A 169 11.32 -11.86 -4.21
C GLN A 169 12.05 -11.52 -5.51
N ALA A 170 12.44 -10.24 -5.69
CA ALA A 170 13.23 -9.81 -6.84
C ALA A 170 14.58 -10.54 -6.91
N ALA A 171 15.31 -10.57 -5.79
CA ALA A 171 16.61 -11.26 -5.71
C ALA A 171 16.49 -12.77 -5.93
N ALA A 172 15.44 -13.41 -5.38
CA ALA A 172 15.16 -14.82 -5.63
C ALA A 172 14.90 -15.09 -7.12
N TRP A 173 14.33 -14.12 -7.83
CA TRP A 173 14.13 -14.16 -9.29
C TRP A 173 15.32 -13.60 -10.09
N LYS A 174 16.49 -13.40 -9.44
CA LYS A 174 17.73 -12.89 -10.08
C LYS A 174 17.62 -11.45 -10.61
N ILE A 175 16.78 -10.63 -10.00
CA ILE A 175 16.61 -9.21 -10.32
C ILE A 175 17.14 -8.37 -9.17
N GLY A 176 18.04 -7.42 -9.45
CA GLY A 176 18.57 -6.49 -8.46
C GLY A 176 19.28 -7.15 -7.26
N VAL A 177 19.94 -8.27 -7.49
CA VAL A 177 20.58 -9.08 -6.42
C VAL A 177 21.58 -8.30 -5.61
N GLU A 178 22.41 -7.48 -6.27
CA GLU A 178 23.47 -6.71 -5.63
C GLU A 178 22.95 -5.68 -4.62
N GLN A 179 21.80 -5.05 -4.91
CA GLN A 179 21.21 -4.03 -4.03
C GLN A 179 20.28 -4.61 -2.97
N ALA A 180 19.79 -5.84 -3.14
CA ALA A 180 18.72 -6.41 -2.32
C ALA A 180 19.09 -6.47 -0.84
N ALA A 181 20.29 -6.92 -0.50
CA ALA A 181 20.76 -7.03 0.88
C ALA A 181 20.79 -5.65 1.58
N ALA A 182 21.35 -4.63 0.92
CA ALA A 182 21.44 -3.28 1.46
C ALA A 182 20.06 -2.64 1.64
N GLU A 183 19.14 -2.84 0.69
CA GLU A 183 17.78 -2.30 0.75
C GLU A 183 16.94 -2.99 1.83
N ILE A 184 17.05 -4.31 1.97
CA ILE A 184 16.40 -5.06 3.05
C ILE A 184 16.93 -4.61 4.40
N ASP A 185 18.25 -4.48 4.55
CA ASP A 185 18.86 -4.10 5.82
C ASP A 185 18.51 -2.65 6.24
N ARG A 186 18.46 -1.72 5.28
CA ARG A 186 17.96 -0.36 5.52
C ARG A 186 16.50 -0.37 6.00
N ALA A 187 15.63 -1.07 5.26
CA ALA A 187 14.22 -1.15 5.59
C ALA A 187 13.98 -1.85 6.95
N ARG A 188 14.81 -2.84 7.29
CA ARG A 188 14.80 -3.56 8.57
C ARG A 188 15.09 -2.62 9.75
N ARG A 189 16.15 -1.81 9.64
CA ARG A 189 16.49 -0.83 10.69
C ARG A 189 15.38 0.22 10.88
N GLU A 190 14.85 0.74 9.78
CA GLU A 190 13.76 1.71 9.81
C GLU A 190 12.48 1.09 10.43
N PHE A 191 12.17 -0.15 10.09
CA PHE A 191 11.01 -0.85 10.62
C PHE A 191 11.14 -1.05 12.14
N ALA A 192 12.28 -1.54 12.61
CA ALA A 192 12.52 -1.77 14.04
C ALA A 192 12.44 -0.46 14.85
N ALA A 193 13.08 0.61 14.36
CA ALA A 193 13.02 1.92 15.02
C ALA A 193 11.60 2.49 15.06
N GLY A 194 10.86 2.41 13.95
CA GLY A 194 9.49 2.91 13.89
C GLY A 194 8.52 2.10 14.75
N LEU A 195 8.70 0.78 14.83
CA LEU A 195 7.89 -0.06 15.71
C LEU A 195 8.14 0.26 17.20
N GLN A 196 9.40 0.50 17.58
CA GLN A 196 9.75 0.93 18.93
C GLN A 196 9.11 2.29 19.26
N GLU A 197 9.14 3.25 18.35
CA GLU A 197 8.52 4.55 18.53
C GLU A 197 7.00 4.45 18.69
N LEU A 198 6.33 3.64 17.83
CA LEU A 198 4.90 3.38 17.96
C LEU A 198 4.54 2.74 19.29
N ALA A 199 5.33 1.75 19.75
CA ALA A 199 5.10 1.09 21.04
C ALA A 199 5.23 2.06 22.24
N ALA A 200 6.10 3.07 22.13
CA ALA A 200 6.32 4.08 23.17
C ALA A 200 5.31 5.24 23.15
N ALA A 201 4.39 5.30 22.18
CA ALA A 201 3.45 6.40 22.03
C ALA A 201 2.51 6.48 23.27
N PRO A 202 2.40 7.66 23.92
CA PRO A 202 1.70 7.80 25.20
C PRO A 202 0.18 7.55 25.10
N ASN A 203 -0.38 7.78 23.91
CA ASN A 203 -1.82 7.67 23.65
C ASN A 203 -2.26 6.28 23.19
N ASN A 204 -1.40 5.25 23.32
CA ASN A 204 -1.76 3.91 22.95
C ASN A 204 -2.85 3.35 23.85
N THR A 205 -3.97 2.96 23.25
CA THR A 205 -5.04 2.21 23.94
C THR A 205 -4.59 0.78 24.22
N PRO A 206 -5.27 0.02 25.10
CA PRO A 206 -4.99 -1.41 25.28
C PRO A 206 -5.00 -2.17 23.93
N ALA A 207 -6.01 -1.96 23.08
CA ALA A 207 -6.11 -2.61 21.78
C ALA A 207 -4.93 -2.26 20.84
N LEU A 208 -4.46 -1.01 20.85
CA LEU A 208 -3.26 -0.62 20.11
C LEU A 208 -2.00 -1.32 20.61
N ARG A 209 -1.84 -1.46 21.94
CA ARG A 209 -0.72 -2.19 22.52
C ARG A 209 -0.73 -3.66 22.13
N ASP A 210 -1.90 -4.29 22.14
CA ASP A 210 -2.05 -5.70 21.74
C ASP A 210 -1.71 -5.90 20.26
N ASP A 211 -2.21 -5.04 19.36
CA ASP A 211 -1.88 -5.10 17.93
C ASP A 211 -0.38 -4.85 17.68
N LEU A 212 0.24 -3.89 18.36
CA LEU A 212 1.68 -3.60 18.24
C LEU A 212 2.54 -4.76 18.75
N GLU A 213 2.11 -5.42 19.82
CA GLU A 213 2.78 -6.63 20.31
C GLU A 213 2.65 -7.79 19.31
N LEU A 214 1.48 -7.95 18.69
CA LEU A 214 1.29 -8.92 17.61
C LEU A 214 2.22 -8.62 16.43
N VAL A 215 2.35 -7.35 16.02
CA VAL A 215 3.32 -6.94 14.97
C VAL A 215 4.74 -7.30 15.39
N ARG A 216 5.12 -7.08 16.66
CA ARG A 216 6.46 -7.43 17.17
C ARG A 216 6.74 -8.93 17.04
N GLN A 217 5.76 -9.78 17.37
CA GLN A 217 5.89 -11.23 17.20
C GLN A 217 6.01 -11.63 15.72
N GLN A 218 5.14 -11.06 14.87
CA GLN A 218 5.20 -11.30 13.41
C GLN A 218 6.54 -10.83 12.82
N TRP A 219 7.09 -9.73 13.34
CA TRP A 219 8.38 -9.20 12.92
C TRP A 219 9.53 -10.18 13.16
N LEU A 220 9.59 -10.85 14.32
CA LEU A 220 10.62 -11.84 14.61
C LEU A 220 10.63 -12.99 13.59
N PHE A 221 9.43 -13.48 13.20
CA PHE A 221 9.31 -14.51 12.17
C PHE A 221 9.73 -13.99 10.79
N PHE A 222 9.36 -12.75 10.48
CA PHE A 222 9.69 -12.15 9.19
C PHE A 222 11.19 -11.88 9.06
N GLU A 223 11.82 -11.35 10.10
CA GLU A 223 13.27 -11.10 10.17
C GLU A 223 14.07 -12.38 9.97
N ASN A 224 13.67 -13.46 10.63
CA ASN A 224 14.29 -14.77 10.44
C ASN A 224 14.14 -15.28 8.99
N ALA A 225 12.96 -15.13 8.39
CA ALA A 225 12.72 -15.52 7.01
C ALA A 225 13.57 -14.70 6.02
N LEU A 226 13.73 -13.39 6.24
CA LEU A 226 14.58 -12.51 5.44
C LEU A 226 16.07 -12.91 5.51
N GLY A 227 16.52 -13.50 6.62
CA GLY A 227 17.89 -14.02 6.77
C GLY A 227 18.26 -15.13 5.78
N GLN A 228 17.27 -15.71 5.08
CA GLN A 228 17.47 -16.70 4.02
C GLN A 228 17.58 -16.08 2.61
N LEU A 229 17.97 -14.79 2.52
CA LEU A 229 18.16 -14.11 1.24
C LEU A 229 19.15 -14.88 0.35
N GLY A 230 18.77 -15.06 -0.91
CA GLY A 230 19.56 -15.85 -1.87
C GLY A 230 19.16 -17.33 -1.94
N SER A 231 18.30 -17.81 -1.03
CA SER A 231 17.72 -19.14 -1.15
C SER A 231 16.92 -19.28 -2.45
N THR A 232 17.08 -20.40 -3.12
CA THR A 232 16.28 -20.79 -4.30
C THR A 232 15.04 -21.63 -3.92
N ASP A 233 14.85 -21.91 -2.63
CA ASP A 233 13.69 -22.66 -2.14
C ASP A 233 12.43 -21.77 -2.18
N LYS A 234 11.48 -22.14 -3.05
CA LYS A 234 10.20 -21.46 -3.17
C LYS A 234 9.40 -21.40 -1.86
N ARG A 235 9.63 -22.36 -0.95
CA ARG A 235 8.98 -22.35 0.37
C ARG A 235 9.42 -21.12 1.18
N GLN A 236 10.71 -20.77 1.13
CA GLN A 236 11.21 -19.58 1.82
C GLN A 236 10.61 -18.31 1.22
N ALA A 237 10.53 -18.22 -0.11
CA ALA A 237 9.86 -17.12 -0.79
C ALA A 237 8.37 -17.02 -0.39
N THR A 238 7.68 -18.15 -0.22
CA THR A 238 6.28 -18.19 0.26
C THR A 238 6.16 -17.74 1.71
N VAL A 239 7.09 -18.11 2.59
CA VAL A 239 7.12 -17.65 3.99
C VAL A 239 7.28 -16.13 4.06
N VAL A 240 8.24 -15.56 3.32
CA VAL A 240 8.44 -14.10 3.24
C VAL A 240 7.18 -13.41 2.70
N ALA A 241 6.58 -13.95 1.64
CA ALA A 241 5.34 -13.44 1.06
C ALA A 241 4.20 -13.37 2.10
N THR A 242 3.94 -14.50 2.76
CA THR A 242 2.82 -14.65 3.70
C THR A 242 3.02 -13.79 4.95
N THR A 243 4.24 -13.79 5.50
CA THR A 243 4.53 -13.03 6.73
C THR A 243 4.44 -11.53 6.49
N SER A 244 4.91 -11.04 5.34
CA SER A 244 4.76 -9.63 4.97
C SER A 244 3.29 -9.19 4.87
N GLU A 245 2.40 -10.06 4.37
CA GLU A 245 0.96 -9.77 4.33
C GLU A 245 0.34 -9.74 5.72
N ARG A 246 0.72 -10.65 6.64
CA ARG A 246 0.24 -10.64 8.03
C ARG A 246 0.63 -9.36 8.76
N ILE A 247 1.88 -8.92 8.62
CA ILE A 247 2.33 -7.64 9.19
C ILE A 247 1.50 -6.49 8.59
N LEU A 248 1.28 -6.50 7.27
CA LEU A 248 0.46 -5.49 6.61
C LEU A 248 -0.96 -5.44 7.20
N GLU A 249 -1.63 -6.58 7.35
CA GLU A 249 -3.00 -6.69 7.88
C GLU A 249 -3.09 -6.13 9.31
N THR A 250 -2.16 -6.52 10.20
CA THR A 250 -2.14 -5.99 11.57
C THR A 250 -1.83 -4.49 11.59
N MET A 251 -0.88 -4.03 10.78
CA MET A 251 -0.56 -2.60 10.68
C MET A 251 -1.69 -1.76 10.04
N GLU A 252 -2.57 -2.33 9.22
CA GLU A 252 -3.79 -1.65 8.76
C GLU A 252 -4.73 -1.35 9.93
N ASN A 253 -4.88 -2.29 10.88
CA ASN A 253 -5.67 -2.08 12.09
C ASN A 253 -5.05 -0.97 12.95
N VAL A 254 -3.73 -1.01 13.17
CA VAL A 254 -3.00 0.01 13.94
C VAL A 254 -3.20 1.41 13.34
N VAL A 255 -3.03 1.56 12.03
CA VAL A 255 -3.26 2.85 11.34
C VAL A 255 -4.69 3.31 11.50
N GLY A 256 -5.68 2.40 11.31
CA GLY A 256 -7.10 2.72 11.46
C GLY A 256 -7.47 3.17 12.87
N GLN A 257 -6.81 2.63 13.90
CA GLN A 257 -7.00 3.06 15.29
C GLN A 257 -6.41 4.47 15.51
N TYR A 258 -5.19 4.76 15.05
CA TYR A 258 -4.60 6.11 15.14
C TYR A 258 -5.41 7.15 14.35
N GLU A 259 -5.93 6.80 13.16
CA GLU A 259 -6.79 7.69 12.36
C GLU A 259 -8.06 8.10 13.14
N LYS A 260 -8.64 7.19 13.92
CA LYS A 260 -9.84 7.44 14.72
C LYS A 260 -9.58 8.25 16.01
N GLN A 261 -8.37 8.26 16.54
CA GLN A 261 -8.03 8.99 17.78
C GLN A 261 -8.06 10.52 17.61
N THR A 262 -8.21 11.03 16.40
CA THR A 262 -8.23 12.46 16.10
C THR A 262 -9.63 13.06 16.07
N LYS A 263 -10.62 12.26 16.35
CA LYS A 263 -12.00 12.70 16.55
C LYS A 263 -12.31 12.73 18.03
#